data_5666e4c035d31f1018e611988bb2c4c2
#
_entry.id   5666e4c035d31f1018e611988bb2c4c2
#
_cell.length_a   1.000
_cell.length_b   1.000
_cell.length_c   1.000
_cell.angle_alpha   90.00
_cell.angle_beta   90.00
_cell.angle_gamma   90.00
#
_symmetry.space_group_name_H-M   'P 1'
#
loop_
_entity.id
_entity.type
_entity.pdbx_description
1 polymer ?
#
loop_
_entity_poly.entity_id
_entity_poly.type
_entity_poly.pdbx_seq_one_letter_code
_entity_poly.pdbx_strand_id
1 'polypeptide(L)'
;MVKRKPTSLAKALSRYFFDYLPAERGLSEQTIQSYRDAISLLMDFCKQERGIPRERLEVSDLTRDLIEAYLLWLEQEKGSAVSTRNQRRAAINAFFRFLQYEDPSYMLLCQQIREIPAKKCPQLIVQHLSEDAIQAVLSQPNLATRNGRRDFGFLSLLYESAARVSEITGICIGDICFDRKGAIVHLRGKGRKFRDVPILAEPAHILKTYISEESKYRNCAADAPLFCNRSREPLTRGGAYYIVQKYVELARTEHPDLLPAKVHPHVFRHSRAMHWLEAGVDLQYVKDLLGHSDIKTTEVYARLSIKMKQRLLEDVHPQVQNEWQFSWTDDENLMQWLATLHIPVESKTI
;
A
#
# COMPACT_ATOMS: atom_id res chain seq x y z
N MET A 1 4.97 47.32 -17.12
CA MET A 1 4.21 46.23 -16.52
C MET A 1 3.55 46.73 -15.24
N VAL A 2 2.24 46.83 -15.22
CA VAL A 2 1.50 47.26 -14.01
C VAL A 2 1.62 46.14 -12.97
N LYS A 3 2.25 46.40 -11.83
CA LYS A 3 2.31 45.46 -10.69
C LYS A 3 0.88 45.28 -10.16
N ARG A 4 0.22 44.20 -10.53
CA ARG A 4 -1.09 43.84 -9.96
C ARG A 4 -0.92 43.45 -8.50
N LYS A 5 -1.85 43.90 -7.64
CA LYS A 5 -1.92 43.43 -6.26
C LYS A 5 -2.26 41.91 -6.28
N PRO A 6 -1.68 41.11 -5.38
CA PRO A 6 -2.03 39.70 -5.27
C PRO A 6 -3.50 39.53 -4.85
N THR A 7 -4.19 38.55 -5.45
CA THR A 7 -5.59 38.21 -5.14
C THR A 7 -5.73 37.65 -3.71
N SER A 8 -6.96 37.61 -3.20
CA SER A 8 -7.25 36.99 -1.89
C SER A 8 -6.78 35.53 -1.85
N LEU A 9 -7.03 34.78 -2.93
CA LEU A 9 -6.57 33.37 -3.05
C LEU A 9 -5.05 33.28 -3.06
N ALA A 10 -4.35 34.15 -3.82
CA ALA A 10 -2.88 34.09 -3.88
C ALA A 10 -2.23 34.34 -2.51
N LYS A 11 -2.78 35.28 -1.73
CA LYS A 11 -2.32 35.56 -0.35
C LYS A 11 -2.58 34.36 0.57
N ALA A 12 -3.78 33.81 0.54
CA ALA A 12 -4.16 32.67 1.36
C ALA A 12 -3.31 31.42 1.04
N LEU A 13 -3.09 31.13 -0.25
CA LEU A 13 -2.24 30.01 -0.68
C LEU A 13 -0.78 30.20 -0.28
N SER A 14 -0.24 31.44 -0.40
CA SER A 14 1.12 31.74 0.04
C SER A 14 1.30 31.41 1.51
N ARG A 15 0.45 31.95 2.38
CA ARG A 15 0.50 31.65 3.82
C ARG A 15 0.28 30.18 4.12
N TYR A 16 -0.67 29.53 3.42
CA TYR A 16 -0.93 28.10 3.60
C TYR A 16 0.29 27.22 3.32
N PHE A 17 0.95 27.44 2.16
CA PHE A 17 2.04 26.56 1.71
C PHE A 17 3.42 26.92 2.27
N PHE A 18 3.67 28.18 2.64
CA PHE A 18 4.99 28.59 3.12
C PHE A 18 5.08 28.67 4.65
N ASP A 19 3.96 28.95 5.32
CA ASP A 19 3.96 29.13 6.78
C ASP A 19 3.17 28.02 7.48
N TYR A 20 1.86 27.88 7.19
CA TYR A 20 0.97 27.01 7.94
C TYR A 20 1.32 25.52 7.82
N LEU A 21 1.44 25.00 6.61
CA LEU A 21 1.72 23.57 6.42
C LEU A 21 3.10 23.14 6.94
N PRO A 22 4.22 23.86 6.64
CA PRO A 22 5.53 23.44 7.11
C PRO A 22 5.77 23.78 8.58
N ALA A 23 5.49 25.02 9.00
CA ALA A 23 5.86 25.51 10.33
C ALA A 23 4.84 25.15 11.41
N GLU A 24 3.54 25.44 11.18
CA GLU A 24 2.51 25.21 12.20
C GLU A 24 2.02 23.76 12.23
N ARG A 25 1.92 23.08 11.07
CA ARG A 25 1.44 21.70 10.97
C ARG A 25 2.57 20.66 10.91
N GLY A 26 3.80 21.06 10.65
CA GLY A 26 4.95 20.19 10.54
C GLY A 26 4.77 19.07 9.52
N LEU A 27 4.06 19.33 8.42
CA LEU A 27 3.79 18.31 7.40
C LEU A 27 5.05 18.02 6.58
N SER A 28 5.16 16.77 6.14
CA SER A 28 6.25 16.37 5.25
C SER A 28 6.16 17.09 3.90
N GLU A 29 7.31 17.39 3.30
CA GLU A 29 7.40 18.03 1.99
C GLU A 29 6.57 17.30 0.92
N GLN A 30 6.55 15.97 0.96
CA GLN A 30 5.76 15.15 0.05
C GLN A 30 4.24 15.36 0.21
N THR A 31 3.75 15.55 1.44
CA THR A 31 2.34 15.87 1.69
C THR A 31 2.03 17.27 1.17
N ILE A 32 2.92 18.23 1.41
CA ILE A 32 2.80 19.61 0.92
C ILE A 32 2.78 19.60 -0.62
N GLN A 33 3.66 18.84 -1.26
CA GLN A 33 3.69 18.71 -2.72
C GLN A 33 2.38 18.12 -3.27
N SER A 34 1.84 17.07 -2.63
CA SER A 34 0.55 16.48 -3.02
C SER A 34 -0.61 17.50 -2.93
N TYR A 35 -0.57 18.38 -1.93
CA TYR A 35 -1.56 19.45 -1.78
C TYR A 35 -1.37 20.55 -2.83
N ARG A 36 -0.11 20.94 -3.15
CA ARG A 36 0.21 21.86 -4.24
C ARG A 36 -0.32 21.35 -5.57
N ASP A 37 -0.08 20.07 -5.87
CA ASP A 37 -0.57 19.44 -7.11
C ASP A 37 -2.10 19.48 -7.19
N ALA A 38 -2.79 19.24 -6.06
CA ALA A 38 -4.25 19.29 -6.01
C ALA A 38 -4.79 20.69 -6.31
N ILE A 39 -4.22 21.71 -5.67
CA ILE A 39 -4.64 23.11 -5.86
C ILE A 39 -4.23 23.62 -7.26
N SER A 40 -3.04 23.25 -7.75
CA SER A 40 -2.60 23.61 -9.10
C SER A 40 -3.58 23.09 -10.16
N LEU A 41 -4.00 21.82 -10.02
CA LEU A 41 -4.94 21.20 -10.96
C LEU A 41 -6.35 21.84 -10.88
N LEU A 42 -6.78 22.28 -9.69
CA LEU A 42 -8.02 23.06 -9.54
C LEU A 42 -7.91 24.42 -10.26
N MET A 43 -6.78 25.12 -10.13
CA MET A 43 -6.57 26.39 -10.85
C MET A 43 -6.52 26.20 -12.36
N ASP A 44 -5.96 25.05 -12.84
CA ASP A 44 -5.98 24.72 -14.28
C ASP A 44 -7.39 24.48 -14.78
N PHE A 45 -8.22 23.77 -14.01
CA PHE A 45 -9.63 23.60 -14.30
C PHE A 45 -10.36 24.94 -14.39
N CYS A 46 -10.16 25.85 -13.44
CA CYS A 46 -10.78 27.19 -13.47
C CYS A 46 -10.38 27.97 -14.74
N LYS A 47 -9.13 27.83 -15.19
CA LYS A 47 -8.66 28.48 -16.42
C LYS A 47 -9.30 27.84 -17.66
N GLN A 48 -9.33 26.51 -17.75
CA GLN A 48 -9.79 25.78 -18.95
C GLN A 48 -11.30 25.81 -19.09
N GLU A 49 -12.04 25.58 -18.01
CA GLU A 49 -13.50 25.38 -18.06
C GLU A 49 -14.29 26.65 -17.72
N ARG A 50 -13.67 27.62 -17.04
CA ARG A 50 -14.33 28.86 -16.61
C ARG A 50 -13.70 30.14 -17.18
N GLY A 51 -12.58 30.00 -17.91
CA GLY A 51 -11.87 31.14 -18.48
C GLY A 51 -11.26 32.08 -17.43
N ILE A 52 -11.16 31.66 -16.16
CA ILE A 52 -10.60 32.48 -15.08
C ILE A 52 -9.10 32.19 -14.96
N PRO A 53 -8.21 33.08 -15.36
CA PRO A 53 -6.78 32.86 -15.26
C PRO A 53 -6.32 32.88 -13.80
N ARG A 54 -5.25 32.11 -13.48
CA ARG A 54 -4.74 31.92 -12.09
C ARG A 54 -4.49 33.23 -11.36
N GLU A 55 -4.00 34.25 -12.06
CA GLU A 55 -3.67 35.57 -11.53
C GLU A 55 -4.88 36.49 -11.27
N ARG A 56 -6.08 36.04 -11.58
CA ARG A 56 -7.35 36.74 -11.32
C ARG A 56 -8.27 35.97 -10.39
N LEU A 57 -7.93 34.71 -10.05
CA LEU A 57 -8.78 33.87 -9.26
C LEU A 57 -8.81 34.36 -7.80
N GLU A 58 -10.00 34.67 -7.32
CA GLU A 58 -10.26 35.06 -5.92
C GLU A 58 -10.83 33.87 -5.13
N VAL A 59 -10.81 33.95 -3.80
CA VAL A 59 -11.41 32.93 -2.94
C VAL A 59 -12.91 32.79 -3.20
N SER A 60 -13.61 33.89 -3.45
CA SER A 60 -15.05 33.93 -3.74
C SER A 60 -15.46 33.21 -5.01
N ASP A 61 -14.53 33.02 -5.98
CA ASP A 61 -14.79 32.29 -7.21
C ASP A 61 -14.87 30.79 -6.97
N LEU A 62 -14.24 30.28 -5.89
CA LEU A 62 -14.19 28.87 -5.54
C LEU A 62 -15.47 28.43 -4.82
N THR A 63 -16.61 28.56 -5.46
CA THR A 63 -17.91 28.17 -4.91
C THR A 63 -18.04 26.65 -4.76
N ARG A 64 -19.03 26.19 -3.98
CA ARG A 64 -19.36 24.77 -3.85
C ARG A 64 -19.60 24.12 -5.23
N ASP A 65 -20.42 24.78 -6.08
CA ASP A 65 -20.75 24.27 -7.41
C ASP A 65 -19.52 24.14 -8.31
N LEU A 66 -18.58 25.08 -8.21
CA LEU A 66 -17.31 25.01 -8.95
C LEU A 66 -16.47 23.83 -8.48
N ILE A 67 -16.37 23.59 -7.17
CA ILE A 67 -15.61 22.46 -6.64
C ILE A 67 -16.29 21.12 -7.00
N GLU A 68 -17.61 21.03 -6.96
CA GLU A 68 -18.35 19.84 -7.40
C GLU A 68 -18.13 19.59 -8.91
N ALA A 69 -18.19 20.62 -9.74
CA ALA A 69 -17.87 20.52 -11.18
C ALA A 69 -16.43 20.07 -11.43
N TYR A 70 -15.46 20.62 -10.69
CA TYR A 70 -14.06 20.16 -10.75
C TYR A 70 -13.90 18.68 -10.39
N LEU A 71 -14.56 18.23 -9.33
CA LEU A 71 -14.49 16.83 -8.91
C LEU A 71 -15.15 15.89 -9.93
N LEU A 72 -16.17 16.34 -10.65
CA LEU A 72 -16.80 15.61 -11.74
C LEU A 72 -15.88 15.56 -12.98
N TRP A 73 -15.28 16.70 -13.34
CA TRP A 73 -14.31 16.81 -14.44
C TRP A 73 -13.10 15.87 -14.24
N LEU A 74 -12.61 15.72 -13.00
CA LEU A 74 -11.53 14.76 -12.69
C LEU A 74 -11.89 13.32 -13.08
N GLU A 75 -13.14 12.93 -12.87
CA GLU A 75 -13.59 11.57 -13.19
C GLU A 75 -13.89 11.41 -14.69
N GLN A 76 -14.62 12.34 -15.29
CA GLN A 76 -15.12 12.23 -16.66
C GLN A 76 -14.06 12.55 -17.72
N GLU A 77 -13.34 13.67 -17.54
CA GLU A 77 -12.39 14.16 -18.54
C GLU A 77 -10.96 13.67 -18.29
N LYS A 78 -10.55 13.57 -17.01
CA LYS A 78 -9.20 13.10 -16.66
C LYS A 78 -9.14 11.60 -16.37
N GLY A 79 -10.27 10.88 -16.38
CA GLY A 79 -10.31 9.45 -16.11
C GLY A 79 -9.76 9.06 -14.73
N SER A 80 -9.83 9.98 -13.75
CA SER A 80 -9.27 9.74 -12.42
C SER A 80 -10.10 8.73 -11.65
N ALA A 81 -9.44 7.78 -10.97
CA ALA A 81 -10.09 6.88 -10.05
C ALA A 81 -10.78 7.64 -8.90
N VAL A 82 -11.86 7.08 -8.35
CA VAL A 82 -12.61 7.64 -7.21
C VAL A 82 -11.70 7.94 -6.01
N SER A 83 -10.69 7.10 -5.75
CA SER A 83 -9.69 7.31 -4.70
C SER A 83 -8.87 8.60 -4.92
N THR A 84 -8.41 8.83 -6.16
CA THR A 84 -7.69 10.06 -6.55
C THR A 84 -8.57 11.29 -6.42
N ARG A 85 -9.83 11.21 -6.90
CA ARG A 85 -10.83 12.28 -6.72
C ARG A 85 -11.03 12.62 -5.24
N ASN A 86 -11.18 11.60 -4.38
CA ASN A 86 -11.35 11.81 -2.94
C ASN A 86 -10.09 12.38 -2.27
N GLN A 87 -8.90 12.01 -2.74
CA GLN A 87 -7.64 12.60 -2.27
C GLN A 87 -7.54 14.08 -2.62
N ARG A 88 -7.91 14.47 -3.86
CA ARG A 88 -7.95 15.87 -4.28
C ARG A 88 -8.96 16.68 -3.46
N ARG A 89 -10.17 16.12 -3.24
CA ARG A 89 -11.17 16.71 -2.34
C ARG A 89 -10.63 16.90 -0.92
N ALA A 90 -9.92 15.92 -0.36
CA ALA A 90 -9.35 16.03 0.98
C ALA A 90 -8.31 17.15 1.08
N ALA A 91 -7.48 17.35 0.05
CA ALA A 91 -6.52 18.45 -0.03
C ALA A 91 -7.24 19.82 -0.08
N ILE A 92 -8.31 19.95 -0.89
CA ILE A 92 -9.14 21.14 -0.96
C ILE A 92 -9.78 21.42 0.41
N ASN A 93 -10.39 20.42 1.03
CA ASN A 93 -10.99 20.56 2.36
C ASN A 93 -9.97 20.98 3.43
N ALA A 94 -8.72 20.52 3.33
CA ALA A 94 -7.67 20.95 4.25
C ALA A 94 -7.33 22.44 4.08
N PHE A 95 -7.29 22.94 2.85
CA PHE A 95 -7.11 24.37 2.56
C PHE A 95 -8.28 25.21 3.07
N PHE A 96 -9.54 24.81 2.80
CA PHE A 96 -10.70 25.57 3.29
C PHE A 96 -10.87 25.48 4.81
N ARG A 97 -10.38 24.42 5.45
CA ARG A 97 -10.29 24.37 6.93
C ARG A 97 -9.31 25.42 7.47
N PHE A 98 -8.15 25.59 6.85
CA PHE A 98 -7.20 26.64 7.19
C PHE A 98 -7.83 28.01 6.96
N LEU A 99 -8.41 28.26 5.78
CA LEU A 99 -9.00 29.54 5.40
C LEU A 99 -10.12 30.00 6.35
N GLN A 100 -10.91 29.07 6.87
CA GLN A 100 -11.97 29.36 7.84
C GLN A 100 -11.45 30.04 9.12
N TYR A 101 -10.23 29.68 9.56
CA TYR A 101 -9.59 30.29 10.74
C TYR A 101 -8.82 31.55 10.38
N GLU A 102 -8.30 31.63 9.18
CA GLU A 102 -7.50 32.77 8.72
C GLU A 102 -8.35 33.98 8.42
N ASP A 103 -9.50 33.77 7.78
CA ASP A 103 -10.43 34.84 7.42
C ASP A 103 -11.89 34.41 7.64
N PRO A 104 -12.51 34.82 8.77
CA PRO A 104 -13.88 34.46 9.10
C PRO A 104 -14.93 34.92 8.08
N SER A 105 -14.62 35.90 7.20
CA SER A 105 -15.54 36.36 6.16
C SER A 105 -15.94 35.26 5.18
N TYR A 106 -15.07 34.22 5.02
CA TYR A 106 -15.31 33.03 4.18
C TYR A 106 -15.92 31.83 4.93
N MET A 107 -16.35 31.98 6.18
CA MET A 107 -16.79 30.88 7.02
C MET A 107 -17.91 30.05 6.35
N LEU A 108 -18.94 30.69 5.82
CA LEU A 108 -20.07 30.02 5.15
C LEU A 108 -19.60 29.25 3.91
N LEU A 109 -18.78 29.85 3.07
CA LEU A 109 -18.21 29.22 1.89
C LEU A 109 -17.37 28.00 2.27
N CYS A 110 -16.52 28.14 3.29
CA CYS A 110 -15.68 27.06 3.79
C CYS A 110 -16.52 25.88 4.31
N GLN A 111 -17.61 26.16 5.02
CA GLN A 111 -18.53 25.14 5.49
C GLN A 111 -19.18 24.39 4.33
N GLN A 112 -19.75 25.10 3.37
CA GLN A 112 -20.39 24.51 2.19
C GLN A 112 -19.47 23.57 1.40
N ILE A 113 -18.21 23.98 1.19
CA ILE A 113 -17.22 23.14 0.46
C ILE A 113 -16.83 21.91 1.26
N ARG A 114 -16.64 22.03 2.57
CA ARG A 114 -16.27 20.92 3.43
C ARG A 114 -17.36 19.86 3.55
N GLU A 115 -18.62 20.24 3.38
CA GLU A 115 -19.77 19.34 3.37
C GLU A 115 -19.88 18.49 2.09
N ILE A 116 -19.15 18.82 1.02
CA ILE A 116 -19.13 17.97 -0.19
C ILE A 116 -18.72 16.55 0.20
N PRO A 117 -19.54 15.51 -0.05
CA PRO A 117 -19.24 14.17 0.44
C PRO A 117 -18.11 13.48 -0.34
N ALA A 118 -17.39 12.60 0.33
CA ALA A 118 -16.51 11.66 -0.35
C ALA A 118 -17.36 10.57 -1.03
N LYS A 119 -16.99 10.17 -2.24
CA LYS A 119 -17.60 9.01 -2.90
C LYS A 119 -17.12 7.71 -2.25
N LYS A 120 -18.01 6.72 -2.14
CA LYS A 120 -17.62 5.38 -1.70
C LYS A 120 -16.63 4.79 -2.71
N CYS A 121 -15.47 4.35 -2.22
CA CYS A 121 -14.51 3.63 -3.04
C CYS A 121 -14.79 2.13 -2.93
N PRO A 122 -14.79 1.38 -4.02
CA PRO A 122 -14.73 -0.07 -3.95
C PRO A 122 -13.52 -0.49 -3.12
N GLN A 123 -13.71 -1.44 -2.21
CA GLN A 123 -12.56 -2.03 -1.53
C GLN A 123 -11.81 -2.87 -2.56
N LEU A 124 -10.63 -2.40 -2.95
CA LEU A 124 -9.75 -3.16 -3.83
C LEU A 124 -9.27 -4.39 -3.07
N ILE A 125 -9.36 -5.55 -3.70
CA ILE A 125 -8.70 -6.77 -3.22
C ILE A 125 -7.21 -6.46 -3.21
N VAL A 126 -6.58 -6.57 -2.03
CA VAL A 126 -5.14 -6.35 -1.90
C VAL A 126 -4.43 -7.49 -2.63
N GLN A 127 -3.78 -7.16 -3.72
CA GLN A 127 -3.03 -8.12 -4.52
C GLN A 127 -1.78 -8.53 -3.75
N HIS A 128 -1.56 -9.84 -3.58
CA HIS A 128 -0.35 -10.40 -2.99
C HIS A 128 0.18 -11.55 -3.88
N LEU A 129 1.45 -11.83 -3.75
CA LEU A 129 2.14 -12.94 -4.42
C LEU A 129 2.16 -14.14 -3.50
N SER A 130 2.11 -15.33 -4.05
CA SER A 130 2.39 -16.56 -3.31
C SER A 130 3.87 -16.64 -2.88
N GLU A 131 4.20 -17.53 -1.96
CA GLU A 131 5.60 -17.78 -1.56
C GLU A 131 6.43 -18.24 -2.76
N ASP A 132 5.89 -19.12 -3.62
CA ASP A 132 6.54 -19.56 -4.85
C ASP A 132 6.82 -18.42 -5.82
N ALA A 133 5.88 -17.49 -5.97
CA ALA A 133 6.08 -16.31 -6.81
C ALA A 133 7.18 -15.37 -6.26
N ILE A 134 7.24 -15.19 -4.94
CA ILE A 134 8.32 -14.44 -4.30
C ILE A 134 9.66 -15.15 -4.51
N GLN A 135 9.72 -16.46 -4.31
CA GLN A 135 10.92 -17.25 -4.52
C GLN A 135 11.40 -17.17 -5.98
N ALA A 136 10.47 -17.28 -6.94
CA ALA A 136 10.79 -17.11 -8.36
C ALA A 136 11.42 -15.75 -8.67
N VAL A 137 10.97 -14.67 -8.04
CA VAL A 137 11.58 -13.34 -8.22
C VAL A 137 12.94 -13.23 -7.52
N LEU A 138 13.07 -13.78 -6.30
CA LEU A 138 14.32 -13.73 -5.54
C LEU A 138 15.43 -14.58 -6.15
N SER A 139 15.12 -15.59 -6.93
CA SER A 139 16.10 -16.43 -7.62
C SER A 139 16.71 -15.79 -8.89
N GLN A 140 16.10 -14.71 -9.40
CA GLN A 140 16.55 -14.08 -10.65
C GLN A 140 17.86 -13.29 -10.56
N PRO A 141 18.21 -12.60 -9.44
CA PRO A 141 19.45 -11.84 -9.39
C PRO A 141 20.67 -12.72 -9.47
N ASN A 142 21.57 -12.46 -10.43
CA ASN A 142 22.83 -13.19 -10.57
C ASN A 142 23.81 -12.81 -9.44
N LEU A 143 23.92 -13.64 -8.42
CA LEU A 143 24.77 -13.44 -7.23
C LEU A 143 26.28 -13.42 -7.54
N ALA A 144 26.72 -13.88 -8.73
CA ALA A 144 28.12 -13.75 -9.16
C ALA A 144 28.49 -12.29 -9.45
N THR A 145 27.50 -11.43 -9.70
CA THR A 145 27.73 -10.00 -10.00
C THR A 145 27.46 -9.12 -8.79
N ARG A 146 28.21 -8.00 -8.65
CA ARG A 146 28.00 -6.98 -7.63
C ARG A 146 26.58 -6.42 -7.66
N ASN A 147 26.06 -6.08 -8.86
CA ASN A 147 24.71 -5.58 -9.01
C ASN A 147 23.66 -6.61 -8.64
N GLY A 148 23.88 -7.88 -8.97
CA GLY A 148 22.97 -8.96 -8.59
C GLY A 148 22.89 -9.14 -7.08
N ARG A 149 24.02 -9.09 -6.36
CA ARG A 149 24.03 -9.13 -4.89
C ARG A 149 23.33 -7.93 -4.27
N ARG A 150 23.55 -6.72 -4.81
CA ARG A 150 22.81 -5.53 -4.41
C ARG A 150 21.30 -5.70 -4.60
N ASP A 151 20.89 -6.13 -5.79
CA ASP A 151 19.49 -6.27 -6.16
C ASP A 151 18.81 -7.37 -5.36
N PHE A 152 19.50 -8.50 -5.13
CA PHE A 152 19.03 -9.56 -4.23
C PHE A 152 18.85 -9.05 -2.79
N GLY A 153 19.88 -8.39 -2.25
CA GLY A 153 19.81 -7.82 -0.89
C GLY A 153 18.65 -6.81 -0.75
N PHE A 154 18.42 -5.99 -1.79
CA PHE A 154 17.31 -5.05 -1.82
C PHE A 154 15.95 -5.76 -1.84
N LEU A 155 15.76 -6.76 -2.72
CA LEU A 155 14.50 -7.50 -2.85
C LEU A 155 14.20 -8.34 -1.61
N SER A 156 15.22 -9.03 -1.06
CA SER A 156 15.09 -9.81 0.17
C SER A 156 14.72 -8.93 1.35
N LEU A 157 15.41 -7.78 1.51
CA LEU A 157 15.11 -6.86 2.58
C LEU A 157 13.71 -6.25 2.43
N LEU A 158 13.29 -5.92 1.20
CA LEU A 158 11.96 -5.40 0.90
C LEU A 158 10.86 -6.40 1.31
N TYR A 159 11.07 -7.68 1.02
CA TYR A 159 10.11 -8.74 1.36
C TYR A 159 10.16 -9.08 2.87
N GLU A 160 11.32 -9.44 3.41
CA GLU A 160 11.42 -9.93 4.78
C GLU A 160 11.04 -8.90 5.83
N SER A 161 11.45 -7.63 5.62
CA SER A 161 11.09 -6.56 6.53
C SER A 161 9.68 -6.02 6.33
N ALA A 162 9.01 -6.39 5.25
CA ALA A 162 7.75 -5.79 4.82
C ALA A 162 7.78 -4.25 4.84
N ALA A 163 8.96 -3.65 4.62
CA ALA A 163 9.16 -2.22 4.72
C ALA A 163 8.54 -1.48 3.52
N ARG A 164 8.29 -0.18 3.71
CA ARG A 164 7.94 0.69 2.57
C ARG A 164 9.17 0.94 1.71
N VAL A 165 8.99 1.07 0.42
CA VAL A 165 10.09 1.42 -0.51
C VAL A 165 10.92 2.60 0.00
N SER A 166 10.25 3.64 0.53
CA SER A 166 10.95 4.82 1.05
C SER A 166 11.78 4.55 2.32
N GLU A 167 11.42 3.54 3.10
CA GLU A 167 12.19 3.10 4.26
C GLU A 167 13.45 2.39 3.80
N ILE A 168 13.33 1.47 2.81
CA ILE A 168 14.48 0.73 2.27
C ILE A 168 15.43 1.61 1.44
N THR A 169 14.91 2.55 0.66
CA THR A 169 15.78 3.46 -0.12
C THR A 169 16.52 4.47 0.77
N GLY A 170 16.01 4.74 1.95
CA GLY A 170 16.62 5.65 2.92
C GLY A 170 17.43 4.96 4.01
N ILE A 171 17.62 3.63 3.95
CA ILE A 171 18.36 2.89 4.98
C ILE A 171 19.85 3.12 4.85
N CYS A 172 20.53 3.30 5.97
CA CYS A 172 21.98 3.41 6.07
C CYS A 172 22.62 2.09 6.50
N ILE A 173 23.93 1.96 6.31
CA ILE A 173 24.67 0.75 6.71
C ILE A 173 24.58 0.52 8.21
N GLY A 174 24.65 1.58 9.02
CA GLY A 174 24.52 1.52 10.48
C GLY A 174 23.13 1.17 11.00
N ASP A 175 22.11 1.19 10.15
CA ASP A 175 20.77 0.75 10.53
C ASP A 175 20.65 -0.80 10.54
N ILE A 176 21.75 -1.54 10.23
CA ILE A 176 21.77 -3.01 10.22
C ILE A 176 22.77 -3.54 11.25
N CYS A 177 22.26 -4.28 12.21
CA CYS A 177 23.06 -4.98 13.22
C CYS A 177 23.11 -6.47 12.89
N PHE A 178 24.29 -6.96 12.46
CA PHE A 178 24.49 -8.38 12.16
C PHE A 178 24.79 -9.16 13.45
N ASP A 179 24.18 -10.34 13.57
CA ASP A 179 24.44 -11.29 14.64
C ASP A 179 24.70 -12.71 14.09
N ARG A 180 24.76 -13.73 14.97
CA ARG A 180 25.00 -15.13 14.58
C ARG A 180 23.78 -15.78 13.90
N LYS A 181 22.57 -15.24 14.11
CA LYS A 181 21.30 -15.79 13.60
C LYS A 181 20.79 -15.06 12.38
N GLY A 182 21.43 -13.94 12.02
CA GLY A 182 21.02 -13.12 10.89
C GLY A 182 21.37 -11.63 11.06
N ALA A 183 20.39 -10.77 10.99
CA ALA A 183 20.55 -9.34 11.25
C ALA A 183 19.26 -8.75 11.82
N ILE A 184 19.40 -7.64 12.53
CA ILE A 184 18.28 -6.77 12.91
C ILE A 184 18.39 -5.49 12.10
N VAL A 185 17.30 -5.09 11.49
CA VAL A 185 17.21 -3.88 10.66
C VAL A 185 16.36 -2.84 11.39
N HIS A 186 16.95 -1.69 11.67
CA HIS A 186 16.29 -0.54 12.30
C HIS A 186 15.62 0.31 11.22
N LEU A 187 14.30 0.24 11.10
CA LEU A 187 13.55 0.98 10.10
C LEU A 187 12.95 2.27 10.66
N ARG A 188 13.13 3.37 9.93
CA ARG A 188 12.56 4.68 10.25
C ARG A 188 11.25 4.89 9.49
N GLY A 189 10.13 4.76 10.19
CA GLY A 189 8.79 4.91 9.62
C GLY A 189 8.26 6.35 9.61
N LYS A 190 7.05 6.52 9.10
CA LYS A 190 6.33 7.80 9.09
C LYS A 190 6.15 8.33 10.52
N GLY A 191 6.41 9.63 10.72
CA GLY A 191 6.29 10.28 12.04
C GLY A 191 7.46 9.98 12.99
N ARG A 192 8.65 9.63 12.46
CA ARG A 192 9.86 9.30 13.22
C ARG A 192 9.70 8.10 14.17
N LYS A 193 8.76 7.21 13.88
CA LYS A 193 8.64 5.94 14.60
C LYS A 193 9.68 4.97 14.09
N PHE A 194 10.38 4.32 15.04
CA PHE A 194 11.35 3.27 14.75
C PHE A 194 10.70 1.91 14.97
N ARG A 195 11.14 0.93 14.20
CA ARG A 195 10.84 -0.47 14.44
C ARG A 195 12.00 -1.34 14.03
N ASP A 196 12.20 -2.42 14.76
CA ASP A 196 13.24 -3.41 14.54
C ASP A 196 12.63 -4.62 13.86
N VAL A 197 13.22 -5.04 12.75
CA VAL A 197 12.77 -6.21 12.00
C VAL A 197 13.91 -7.20 11.87
N PRO A 198 13.73 -8.45 12.34
CA PRO A 198 14.74 -9.48 12.18
C PRO A 198 14.79 -9.95 10.72
N ILE A 199 15.99 -10.19 10.22
CA ILE A 199 16.28 -10.77 8.91
C ILE A 199 16.99 -12.10 9.08
N LEU A 200 16.59 -13.10 8.31
CA LEU A 200 17.15 -14.45 8.38
C LEU A 200 18.64 -14.49 7.99
N ALA A 201 19.31 -15.59 8.37
CA ALA A 201 20.77 -15.72 8.24
C ALA A 201 21.26 -15.63 6.79
N GLU A 202 20.57 -16.27 5.85
CA GLU A 202 20.99 -16.32 4.43
C GLU A 202 20.96 -14.94 3.76
N PRO A 203 19.84 -14.21 3.74
CA PRO A 203 19.80 -12.82 3.22
C PRO A 203 20.76 -11.90 3.95
N ALA A 204 20.91 -12.05 5.27
CA ALA A 204 21.86 -11.24 6.05
C ALA A 204 23.32 -11.50 5.63
N HIS A 205 23.69 -12.74 5.33
CA HIS A 205 25.02 -13.10 4.85
C HIS A 205 25.32 -12.46 3.48
N ILE A 206 24.38 -12.54 2.55
CA ILE A 206 24.53 -11.95 1.21
C ILE A 206 24.63 -10.42 1.31
N LEU A 207 23.82 -9.81 2.18
CA LEU A 207 23.86 -8.39 2.44
C LEU A 207 25.22 -7.94 3.06
N LYS A 208 25.74 -8.71 3.99
CA LYS A 208 27.06 -8.49 4.58
C LYS A 208 28.19 -8.57 3.55
N THR A 209 28.10 -9.57 2.65
CA THR A 209 29.05 -9.73 1.54
C THR A 209 28.99 -8.51 0.61
N TYR A 210 27.79 -8.08 0.24
CA TYR A 210 27.59 -6.87 -0.58
C TYR A 210 28.23 -5.63 0.09
N ILE A 211 27.99 -5.39 1.38
CA ILE A 211 28.58 -4.26 2.11
C ILE A 211 30.11 -4.35 2.11
N SER A 212 30.66 -5.55 2.37
CA SER A 212 32.13 -5.76 2.36
C SER A 212 32.75 -5.49 1.00
N GLU A 213 32.06 -5.82 -0.10
CA GLU A 213 32.52 -5.49 -1.45
C GLU A 213 32.43 -3.99 -1.74
N GLU A 214 31.33 -3.36 -1.32
CA GLU A 214 31.16 -1.92 -1.46
C GLU A 214 32.24 -1.11 -0.75
N SER A 215 32.72 -1.58 0.42
CA SER A 215 33.76 -0.90 1.19
C SER A 215 35.08 -0.74 0.44
N LYS A 216 35.33 -1.53 -0.60
CA LYS A 216 36.49 -1.43 -1.49
C LYS A 216 36.40 -0.25 -2.47
N TYR A 217 35.19 0.25 -2.70
CA TYR A 217 34.93 1.24 -3.75
C TYR A 217 34.38 2.57 -3.25
N ARG A 218 33.85 2.59 -2.01
CA ARG A 218 33.30 3.78 -1.37
C ARG A 218 33.45 3.72 0.15
N ASN A 219 33.31 4.88 0.79
CA ASN A 219 33.19 4.90 2.24
C ASN A 219 31.88 4.24 2.66
N CYS A 220 31.95 3.21 3.50
CA CYS A 220 30.83 2.50 4.10
C CYS A 220 30.71 2.84 5.59
N ALA A 221 30.81 4.11 5.95
CA ALA A 221 30.51 4.59 7.29
C ALA A 221 29.05 4.29 7.67
N ALA A 222 28.75 4.33 8.97
CA ALA A 222 27.42 3.96 9.47
C ALA A 222 26.27 4.79 8.86
N ASP A 223 26.53 6.04 8.54
CA ASP A 223 25.57 6.98 7.91
C ASP A 223 25.51 6.87 6.38
N ALA A 224 26.40 6.04 5.77
CA ALA A 224 26.40 5.86 4.32
C ALA A 224 25.16 5.06 3.88
N PRO A 225 24.53 5.42 2.73
CA PRO A 225 23.35 4.71 2.22
C PRO A 225 23.70 3.26 1.91
N LEU A 226 22.82 2.33 2.31
CA LEU A 226 23.04 0.90 2.08
C LEU A 226 23.01 0.59 0.59
N PHE A 227 21.96 1.02 -0.12
CA PHE A 227 21.78 0.76 -1.54
C PHE A 227 22.04 2.01 -2.38
N CYS A 228 22.96 1.87 -3.33
CA CYS A 228 23.33 2.94 -4.24
C CYS A 228 23.03 2.57 -5.70
N ASN A 229 22.84 3.61 -6.52
CA ASN A 229 22.77 3.50 -7.98
C ASN A 229 24.19 3.32 -8.58
N ARG A 230 24.28 3.31 -9.93
CA ARG A 230 25.57 3.21 -10.64
C ARG A 230 26.51 4.40 -10.38
N SER A 231 25.94 5.57 -10.11
CA SER A 231 26.69 6.80 -9.79
C SER A 231 27.06 6.89 -8.31
N ARG A 232 26.81 5.84 -7.51
CA ARG A 232 27.04 5.76 -6.05
C ARG A 232 26.19 6.72 -5.22
N GLU A 233 25.14 7.28 -5.82
CA GLU A 233 24.12 8.03 -5.12
C GLU A 233 23.08 7.10 -4.48
N PRO A 234 22.37 7.53 -3.44
CA PRO A 234 21.31 6.73 -2.81
C PRO A 234 20.30 6.23 -3.85
N LEU A 235 19.85 4.99 -3.68
CA LEU A 235 18.82 4.42 -4.56
C LEU A 235 17.53 5.22 -4.43
N THR A 236 17.02 5.74 -5.54
CA THR A 236 15.77 6.47 -5.58
C THR A 236 14.56 5.52 -5.61
N ARG A 237 13.34 6.04 -5.33
CA ARG A 237 12.11 5.26 -5.50
C ARG A 237 11.93 4.74 -6.93
N GLY A 238 12.30 5.55 -7.93
CA GLY A 238 12.26 5.14 -9.33
C GLY A 238 13.24 4.00 -9.61
N GLY A 239 14.46 4.07 -9.06
CA GLY A 239 15.45 3.00 -9.15
C GLY A 239 14.98 1.71 -8.45
N ALA A 240 14.38 1.83 -7.28
CA ALA A 240 13.78 0.70 -6.57
C ALA A 240 12.64 0.04 -7.36
N TYR A 241 11.76 0.84 -7.95
CA TYR A 241 10.70 0.36 -8.83
C TYR A 241 11.27 -0.37 -10.05
N TYR A 242 12.31 0.19 -10.67
CA TYR A 242 12.99 -0.45 -11.82
C TYR A 242 13.58 -1.83 -11.43
N ILE A 243 14.23 -1.94 -10.27
CA ILE A 243 14.77 -3.24 -9.80
C ILE A 243 13.64 -4.26 -9.67
N VAL A 244 12.54 -3.91 -9.00
CA VAL A 244 11.39 -4.81 -8.84
C VAL A 244 10.84 -5.23 -10.19
N GLN A 245 10.57 -4.28 -11.11
CA GLN A 245 10.03 -4.59 -12.43
C GLN A 245 10.95 -5.52 -13.22
N LYS A 246 12.26 -5.23 -13.24
CA LYS A 246 13.26 -6.04 -13.94
C LYS A 246 13.18 -7.52 -13.54
N TYR A 247 13.18 -7.80 -12.24
CA TYR A 247 13.20 -9.19 -11.77
C TYR A 247 11.84 -9.86 -11.78
N VAL A 248 10.77 -9.11 -11.66
CA VAL A 248 9.40 -9.61 -11.88
C VAL A 248 9.22 -10.03 -13.35
N GLU A 249 9.70 -9.25 -14.32
CA GLU A 249 9.61 -9.62 -15.73
C GLU A 249 10.45 -10.85 -16.08
N LEU A 250 11.67 -10.95 -15.53
CA LEU A 250 12.50 -12.15 -15.70
C LEU A 250 11.79 -13.40 -15.15
N ALA A 251 11.30 -13.32 -13.91
CA ALA A 251 10.58 -14.42 -13.29
C ALA A 251 9.28 -14.77 -14.04
N ARG A 252 8.57 -13.76 -14.59
CA ARG A 252 7.37 -14.00 -15.41
C ARG A 252 7.68 -14.73 -16.72
N THR A 253 8.85 -14.48 -17.30
CA THR A 253 9.27 -15.20 -18.51
C THR A 253 9.46 -16.69 -18.24
N GLU A 254 9.96 -17.04 -17.05
CA GLU A 254 10.16 -18.44 -16.64
C GLU A 254 8.88 -19.08 -16.07
N HIS A 255 8.06 -18.28 -15.35
CA HIS A 255 6.87 -18.71 -14.63
C HIS A 255 5.67 -17.79 -14.91
N PRO A 256 5.09 -17.79 -16.11
CA PRO A 256 4.05 -16.84 -16.51
C PRO A 256 2.78 -16.93 -15.65
N ASP A 257 2.46 -18.10 -15.13
CA ASP A 257 1.23 -18.32 -14.35
C ASP A 257 1.35 -17.90 -12.88
N LEU A 258 2.58 -17.70 -12.37
CA LEU A 258 2.78 -17.33 -10.97
C LEU A 258 2.65 -15.83 -10.70
N LEU A 259 2.87 -15.00 -11.70
CA LEU A 259 3.03 -13.56 -11.52
C LEU A 259 1.93 -12.77 -12.21
N PRO A 260 1.17 -11.93 -11.48
CA PRO A 260 0.14 -11.09 -12.05
C PRO A 260 0.73 -10.02 -12.98
N ALA A 261 -0.10 -9.46 -13.89
CA ALA A 261 0.32 -8.50 -14.89
C ALA A 261 1.00 -7.24 -14.31
N LYS A 262 0.58 -6.81 -13.12
CA LYS A 262 1.15 -5.61 -12.47
C LYS A 262 1.64 -5.98 -11.07
N VAL A 263 2.95 -5.88 -10.85
CA VAL A 263 3.58 -6.04 -9.54
C VAL A 263 4.36 -4.75 -9.24
N HIS A 264 4.14 -4.18 -8.09
CA HIS A 264 4.86 -2.99 -7.62
C HIS A 264 5.43 -3.24 -6.21
N PRO A 265 6.39 -2.45 -5.73
CA PRO A 265 7.07 -2.73 -4.46
C PRO A 265 6.15 -2.94 -3.26
N HIS A 266 4.98 -2.27 -3.21
CA HIS A 266 4.01 -2.49 -2.13
C HIS A 266 3.39 -3.89 -2.14
N VAL A 267 3.37 -4.58 -3.29
CA VAL A 267 2.89 -5.97 -3.35
C VAL A 267 3.77 -6.89 -2.51
N PHE A 268 5.10 -6.69 -2.47
CA PHE A 268 6.01 -7.45 -1.61
C PHE A 268 5.64 -7.30 -0.13
N ARG A 269 5.37 -6.07 0.30
CA ARG A 269 4.93 -5.80 1.68
C ARG A 269 3.58 -6.45 1.98
N HIS A 270 2.63 -6.38 1.04
CA HIS A 270 1.33 -7.02 1.18
C HIS A 270 1.47 -8.55 1.26
N SER A 271 2.31 -9.13 0.40
CA SER A 271 2.59 -10.56 0.41
C SER A 271 3.17 -11.01 1.74
N ARG A 272 4.19 -10.31 2.27
CA ARG A 272 4.78 -10.67 3.56
C ARG A 272 3.79 -10.57 4.70
N ALA A 273 2.95 -9.54 4.73
CA ALA A 273 1.90 -9.40 5.73
C ALA A 273 0.90 -10.57 5.67
N MET A 274 0.49 -11.00 4.46
CA MET A 274 -0.38 -12.15 4.26
C MET A 274 0.29 -13.44 4.70
N HIS A 275 1.55 -13.67 4.32
CA HIS A 275 2.30 -14.87 4.68
C HIS A 275 2.50 -14.98 6.20
N TRP A 276 2.77 -13.88 6.92
CA TRP A 276 2.81 -13.89 8.38
C TRP A 276 1.47 -14.32 9.01
N LEU A 277 0.36 -13.77 8.51
CA LEU A 277 -0.97 -14.14 9.00
C LEU A 277 -1.32 -15.61 8.66
N GLU A 278 -0.97 -16.07 7.46
CA GLU A 278 -1.17 -17.45 7.05
C GLU A 278 -0.28 -18.43 7.81
N ALA A 279 0.90 -17.98 8.28
CA ALA A 279 1.75 -18.72 9.21
C ALA A 279 1.23 -18.72 10.66
N GLY A 280 0.14 -17.98 10.97
CA GLY A 280 -0.46 -17.93 12.30
C GLY A 280 0.09 -16.83 13.21
N VAL A 281 0.85 -15.85 12.67
CA VAL A 281 1.30 -14.70 13.44
C VAL A 281 0.09 -13.82 13.79
N ASP A 282 -0.03 -13.48 15.08
CA ASP A 282 -1.13 -12.63 15.56
C ASP A 282 -1.17 -11.27 14.86
N LEU A 283 -2.38 -10.78 14.58
CA LEU A 283 -2.62 -9.53 13.85
C LEU A 283 -1.96 -8.31 14.52
N GLN A 284 -1.87 -8.31 15.85
CA GLN A 284 -1.23 -7.23 16.58
C GLN A 284 0.27 -7.18 16.31
N TYR A 285 0.94 -8.35 16.30
CA TYR A 285 2.36 -8.42 15.94
C TYR A 285 2.60 -8.03 14.49
N VAL A 286 1.73 -8.48 13.57
CA VAL A 286 1.82 -8.06 12.15
C VAL A 286 1.66 -6.54 12.02
N LYS A 287 0.74 -5.91 12.74
CA LYS A 287 0.59 -4.45 12.80
C LYS A 287 1.90 -3.78 13.25
N ASP A 288 2.53 -4.29 14.31
CA ASP A 288 3.77 -3.72 14.85
C ASP A 288 4.94 -3.90 13.88
N LEU A 289 5.10 -5.09 13.29
CA LEU A 289 6.09 -5.37 12.26
C LEU A 289 5.91 -4.48 11.01
N LEU A 290 4.67 -4.18 10.63
CA LEU A 290 4.37 -3.25 9.54
C LEU A 290 4.55 -1.78 9.94
N GLY A 291 4.57 -1.44 11.22
CA GLY A 291 4.59 -0.07 11.72
C GLY A 291 3.32 0.69 11.35
N HIS A 292 2.15 0.04 11.48
CA HIS A 292 0.85 0.69 11.30
C HIS A 292 0.43 1.38 12.60
N SER A 293 0.07 2.65 12.51
CA SER A 293 -0.44 3.41 13.67
C SER A 293 -1.85 3.00 14.05
N ASP A 294 -2.65 2.51 13.08
CA ASP A 294 -4.03 2.06 13.27
C ASP A 294 -4.17 0.61 12.83
N ILE A 295 -4.78 -0.22 13.68
CA ILE A 295 -5.03 -1.63 13.40
C ILE A 295 -5.94 -1.85 12.19
N LYS A 296 -6.84 -0.91 11.91
CA LYS A 296 -7.74 -0.94 10.73
C LYS A 296 -7.00 -1.11 9.41
N THR A 297 -5.78 -0.59 9.32
CA THR A 297 -4.92 -0.78 8.14
C THR A 297 -4.41 -2.21 7.99
N THR A 298 -4.33 -2.95 9.09
CA THR A 298 -3.89 -4.36 9.10
C THR A 298 -5.06 -5.32 9.00
N GLU A 299 -6.26 -4.94 9.49
CA GLU A 299 -7.50 -5.73 9.38
C GLU A 299 -7.86 -6.08 7.94
N VAL A 300 -7.43 -5.28 6.98
CA VAL A 300 -7.64 -5.55 5.55
C VAL A 300 -7.04 -6.91 5.17
N TYR A 301 -5.88 -7.26 5.70
CA TYR A 301 -5.23 -8.55 5.46
C TYR A 301 -5.96 -9.71 6.14
N ALA A 302 -6.39 -9.53 7.39
CA ALA A 302 -7.14 -10.56 8.13
C ALA A 302 -8.47 -10.92 7.43
N ARG A 303 -9.14 -9.94 6.80
CA ARG A 303 -10.37 -10.19 6.03
C ARG A 303 -10.14 -11.01 4.76
N LEU A 304 -8.94 -10.97 4.19
CA LEU A 304 -8.59 -11.62 2.93
C LEU A 304 -8.12 -13.07 3.11
N SER A 305 -7.55 -13.43 4.26
CA SER A 305 -6.99 -14.77 4.48
C SER A 305 -8.09 -15.81 4.71
N ILE A 306 -8.39 -16.59 3.69
CA ILE A 306 -9.29 -17.75 3.77
C ILE A 306 -8.64 -18.87 4.60
N LYS A 307 -7.32 -19.09 4.45
CA LYS A 307 -6.56 -20.09 5.22
C LYS A 307 -6.62 -19.84 6.73
N MET A 308 -6.49 -18.58 7.15
CA MET A 308 -6.64 -18.20 8.56
C MET A 308 -8.05 -18.49 9.08
N LYS A 309 -9.08 -18.19 8.28
CA LYS A 309 -10.48 -18.49 8.66
C LYS A 309 -10.72 -19.99 8.77
N GLN A 310 -10.17 -20.79 7.87
CA GLN A 310 -10.26 -22.24 7.92
C GLN A 310 -9.59 -22.81 9.18
N ARG A 311 -8.34 -22.38 9.50
CA ARG A 311 -7.66 -22.78 10.74
C ARG A 311 -8.46 -22.40 11.99
N LEU A 312 -8.98 -21.18 12.09
CA LEU A 312 -9.80 -20.77 13.23
C LEU A 312 -11.07 -21.62 13.36
N LEU A 313 -11.66 -22.04 12.25
CA LEU A 313 -12.80 -22.97 12.27
C LEU A 313 -12.39 -24.39 12.69
N GLU A 314 -11.24 -24.87 12.26
CA GLU A 314 -10.67 -26.17 12.63
C GLU A 314 -10.32 -26.20 14.14
N ASP A 315 -9.71 -25.12 14.67
CA ASP A 315 -9.34 -24.98 16.09
C ASP A 315 -10.57 -24.86 17.03
N VAL A 316 -11.66 -24.29 16.55
CA VAL A 316 -12.90 -24.08 17.35
C VAL A 316 -13.89 -25.22 17.15
N HIS A 317 -13.75 -26.00 16.07
CA HIS A 317 -14.61 -27.14 15.84
C HIS A 317 -14.29 -28.22 16.87
N PRO A 318 -15.23 -28.55 17.81
CA PRO A 318 -15.06 -29.77 18.59
C PRO A 318 -14.89 -30.89 17.55
N GLN A 319 -13.89 -31.76 17.76
CA GLN A 319 -13.81 -33.00 16.99
C GLN A 319 -15.07 -33.80 17.28
N VAL A 320 -16.15 -33.46 16.57
CA VAL A 320 -17.27 -34.37 16.47
C VAL A 320 -16.72 -35.50 15.63
N GLN A 321 -16.23 -36.53 16.32
CA GLN A 321 -16.03 -37.84 15.73
C GLN A 321 -17.43 -38.32 15.32
N ASN A 322 -17.92 -37.80 14.23
CA ASN A 322 -19.00 -38.42 13.51
C ASN A 322 -18.35 -39.56 12.72
N GLU A 323 -18.18 -40.70 13.36
CA GLU A 323 -18.26 -41.95 12.67
C GLU A 323 -19.68 -42.13 12.13
N TRP A 324 -20.08 -41.23 11.24
CA TRP A 324 -21.21 -41.44 10.36
C TRP A 324 -20.76 -42.30 9.19
N GLN A 325 -20.27 -43.55 9.55
CA GLN A 325 -20.32 -44.68 8.65
C GLN A 325 -21.74 -45.24 8.66
N PHE A 326 -22.76 -44.42 8.44
CA PHE A 326 -24.04 -44.90 7.97
C PHE A 326 -23.96 -44.96 6.45
N SER A 327 -23.46 -46.07 5.95
CA SER A 327 -23.89 -46.50 4.63
C SER A 327 -25.39 -46.79 4.79
N TRP A 328 -26.25 -46.00 4.11
CA TRP A 328 -27.68 -46.21 4.10
C TRP A 328 -28.03 -47.66 3.57
N THR A 329 -27.07 -48.32 2.91
CA THR A 329 -27.10 -49.71 2.48
C THR A 329 -26.95 -50.73 3.63
N ASP A 330 -26.52 -50.27 4.80
CA ASP A 330 -26.33 -51.14 5.99
C ASP A 330 -27.60 -51.13 6.90
N ASP A 331 -28.59 -50.30 6.59
CA ASP A 331 -29.89 -50.32 7.26
C ASP A 331 -30.77 -51.40 6.62
N GLU A 332 -30.79 -52.59 7.22
CA GLU A 332 -31.55 -53.72 6.78
C GLU A 332 -33.06 -53.43 6.70
N ASN A 333 -33.59 -52.58 7.59
CA ASN A 333 -34.99 -52.20 7.58
C ASN A 333 -35.33 -51.29 6.36
N LEU A 334 -34.43 -50.34 6.04
CA LEU A 334 -34.57 -49.46 4.89
C LEU A 334 -34.42 -50.27 3.59
N MET A 335 -33.48 -51.21 3.51
CA MET A 335 -33.30 -52.07 2.36
C MET A 335 -34.43 -53.02 2.14
N GLN A 336 -35.02 -53.60 3.20
CA GLN A 336 -36.24 -54.43 3.09
C GLN A 336 -37.46 -53.59 2.65
N TRP A 337 -37.61 -52.39 3.18
CA TRP A 337 -38.68 -51.46 2.76
C TRP A 337 -38.52 -51.09 1.27
N LEU A 338 -37.32 -50.76 0.81
CA LEU A 338 -37.07 -50.45 -0.59
C LEU A 338 -37.36 -51.67 -1.52
N ALA A 339 -37.10 -52.88 -1.07
CA ALA A 339 -37.47 -54.12 -1.81
C ALA A 339 -38.99 -54.30 -1.96
N THR A 340 -39.78 -53.82 -0.99
CA THR A 340 -41.27 -53.88 -1.08
C THR A 340 -41.87 -52.90 -2.07
N LEU A 341 -41.14 -51.84 -2.44
CA LEU A 341 -41.59 -50.89 -3.45
C LEU A 341 -41.73 -51.45 -4.86
N HIS A 342 -41.14 -52.62 -5.13
CA HIS A 342 -41.20 -53.31 -6.43
C HIS A 342 -42.36 -54.29 -6.54
N ILE A 343 -43.25 -54.42 -5.57
CA ILE A 343 -44.44 -55.27 -5.67
C ILE A 343 -45.53 -54.51 -6.43
N PRO A 344 -45.92 -54.95 -7.61
CA PRO A 344 -47.03 -54.32 -8.34
C PRO A 344 -48.30 -54.45 -7.51
N VAL A 345 -49.03 -53.34 -7.31
CA VAL A 345 -50.38 -53.41 -6.71
C VAL A 345 -51.29 -54.13 -7.72
N GLU A 346 -51.65 -55.36 -7.39
CA GLU A 346 -52.71 -56.08 -8.17
C GLU A 346 -53.98 -55.23 -8.12
N SER A 347 -54.42 -54.83 -9.29
CA SER A 347 -55.72 -54.16 -9.52
C SER A 347 -56.76 -55.15 -9.14
N LYS A 348 -57.40 -55.01 -8.00
CA LYS A 348 -58.73 -55.65 -7.76
C LYS A 348 -59.75 -54.97 -8.65
N THR A 349 -60.05 -55.64 -9.71
CA THR A 349 -61.26 -55.39 -10.53
C THR A 349 -62.48 -55.84 -9.73
N ILE A 350 -63.44 -54.93 -9.52
CA ILE A 350 -64.86 -55.22 -9.22
C ILE A 350 -65.66 -54.92 -10.45
#